data_4cf39d0a507e4fed0e0ce1f8677de66c
#
_entry.id   4cf39d0a507e4fed0e0ce1f8677de66c
#
_cell.length_a   1.000
_cell.length_b   1.000
_cell.length_c   1.000
_cell.angle_alpha   90.00
_cell.angle_beta   90.00
_cell.angle_gamma   90.00
#
_symmetry.space_group_name_H-M   'P 1'
#
loop_
_entity.id
_entity.type
_entity.pdbx_description
1 polymer ?
#
loop_
_entity_poly.entity_id
_entity_poly.type
_entity_poly.pdbx_seq_one_letter_code
_entity_poly.pdbx_strand_id
1 'polypeptide(L)'
;MKLSYPYLSEVFIIENQAVNTLVVESQKFFREILLDIKSQTEGCDGNTVLSDEGVTLSFSKYAEIITDFLSFDINRKELLTRVVSALEKEAYSETNFMQTQELLSSVESYIDTLAFEYPCDIVPTKIHMSGILKSAGILIQCDSKDPLDMLLDYMELVREFDHDKLFITVNLRSYYNDETILKFMETVLAHDYKVFMIENKDYPVLAKEKRRTVDEDLCEF
;
A
#
# COMPACT_ATOMS: atom_id res chain seq x y z
N MET A 1 -7.23 14.30 6.34
CA MET A 1 -5.76 14.36 6.03
C MET A 1 -5.50 15.52 5.08
N LYS A 2 -4.34 16.18 5.17
CA LYS A 2 -3.97 17.34 4.34
C LYS A 2 -2.59 17.13 3.74
N LEU A 3 -2.44 17.51 2.46
CA LEU A 3 -1.16 17.49 1.75
C LEU A 3 -0.87 18.88 1.19
N SER A 4 0.33 19.39 1.42
CA SER A 4 0.78 20.69 0.92
C SER A 4 2.19 20.61 0.34
N TYR A 5 2.45 21.47 -0.64
CA TYR A 5 3.77 21.63 -1.25
C TYR A 5 4.08 23.15 -1.31
N PRO A 6 5.33 23.60 -1.02
CA PRO A 6 5.65 25.03 -0.83
C PRO A 6 5.31 25.95 -1.99
N TYR A 7 5.28 25.44 -3.21
CA TYR A 7 5.00 26.21 -4.43
C TYR A 7 3.55 26.14 -4.89
N LEU A 8 2.66 25.48 -4.10
CA LEU A 8 1.23 25.45 -4.35
C LEU A 8 0.52 26.43 -3.42
N SER A 9 -0.44 27.16 -3.96
CA SER A 9 -1.13 28.26 -3.25
C SER A 9 -2.02 27.76 -2.11
N GLU A 10 -2.55 26.54 -2.24
CA GLU A 10 -3.48 25.96 -1.26
C GLU A 10 -3.13 24.51 -0.91
N VAL A 11 -3.63 24.10 0.24
CA VAL A 11 -3.50 22.72 0.74
C VAL A 11 -4.53 21.81 0.06
N PHE A 12 -4.15 20.60 -0.30
CA PHE A 12 -5.11 19.55 -0.68
C PHE A 12 -5.73 18.94 0.58
N ILE A 13 -7.05 18.90 0.61
CA ILE A 13 -7.82 18.24 1.68
C ILE A 13 -8.28 16.90 1.13
N ILE A 14 -7.74 15.83 1.69
CA ILE A 14 -8.03 14.45 1.26
C ILE A 14 -9.19 13.93 2.10
N GLU A 15 -10.37 13.94 1.50
CA GLU A 15 -11.65 13.56 2.09
C GLU A 15 -12.45 12.67 1.12
N ASN A 16 -13.50 12.03 1.61
CA ASN A 16 -14.31 11.05 0.85
C ASN A 16 -15.31 11.67 -0.15
N GLN A 17 -15.20 12.94 -0.47
CA GLN A 17 -16.13 13.61 -1.38
C GLN A 17 -15.67 13.56 -2.84
N ALA A 18 -14.36 13.66 -3.05
CA ALA A 18 -13.72 13.62 -4.36
C ALA A 18 -12.27 13.18 -4.26
N VAL A 19 -11.75 12.55 -5.31
CA VAL A 19 -10.33 12.24 -5.44
C VAL A 19 -9.58 13.49 -5.88
N ASN A 20 -8.55 13.86 -5.12
CA ASN A 20 -7.72 15.00 -5.47
C ASN A 20 -6.72 14.62 -6.57
N THR A 21 -6.64 15.44 -7.61
CA THR A 21 -5.70 15.29 -8.72
C THR A 21 -4.88 16.58 -8.86
N LEU A 22 -3.56 16.43 -8.87
CA LEU A 22 -2.62 17.48 -9.24
C LEU A 22 -2.09 17.19 -10.66
N VAL A 23 -2.38 18.08 -11.58
CA VAL A 23 -1.80 18.06 -12.91
C VAL A 23 -0.60 19.01 -12.94
N VAL A 24 0.56 18.54 -13.40
CA VAL A 24 1.79 19.34 -13.49
C VAL A 24 2.34 19.23 -14.91
N GLU A 25 2.14 20.24 -15.74
CA GLU A 25 2.58 20.25 -17.13
C GLU A 25 4.08 20.47 -17.26
N SER A 26 4.67 21.28 -16.37
CA SER A 26 6.12 21.47 -16.33
C SER A 26 6.86 20.18 -15.95
N GLN A 27 7.57 19.59 -16.92
CA GLN A 27 8.33 18.34 -16.72
C GLN A 27 9.35 18.45 -15.58
N LYS A 28 9.98 19.62 -15.44
CA LYS A 28 10.97 19.87 -14.39
C LYS A 28 10.29 19.83 -13.02
N PHE A 29 9.21 20.57 -12.86
CA PHE A 29 8.48 20.68 -11.60
C PHE A 29 7.78 19.36 -11.24
N PHE A 30 7.21 18.66 -12.22
CA PHE A 30 6.67 17.31 -12.03
C PHE A 30 7.71 16.36 -11.43
N ARG A 31 8.91 16.31 -12.04
CA ARG A 31 10.00 15.49 -11.53
C ARG A 31 10.46 15.89 -10.12
N GLU A 32 10.52 17.19 -9.83
CA GLU A 32 10.91 17.71 -8.51
C GLU A 32 9.93 17.25 -7.42
N ILE A 33 8.62 17.37 -7.64
CA ILE A 33 7.58 16.89 -6.72
C ILE A 33 7.70 15.39 -6.49
N LEU A 34 7.84 14.61 -7.56
CA LEU A 34 7.91 13.15 -7.44
C LEU A 34 9.17 12.68 -6.70
N LEU A 35 10.32 13.31 -6.94
CA LEU A 35 11.56 12.99 -6.23
C LEU A 35 11.47 13.37 -4.75
N ASP A 36 10.85 14.50 -4.43
CA ASP A 36 10.61 14.94 -3.07
C ASP A 36 9.73 13.94 -2.31
N ILE A 37 8.57 13.58 -2.88
CA ILE A 37 7.66 12.61 -2.26
C ILE A 37 8.33 11.24 -2.13
N LYS A 38 9.01 10.77 -3.18
CA LYS A 38 9.69 9.47 -3.17
C LYS A 38 10.75 9.42 -2.09
N SER A 39 11.63 10.42 -1.98
CA SER A 39 12.67 10.46 -0.95
C SER A 39 12.08 10.45 0.46
N GLN A 40 10.95 11.12 0.68
CA GLN A 40 10.24 11.13 1.96
C GLN A 40 9.60 9.77 2.28
N THR A 41 9.08 9.05 1.29
CA THR A 41 8.59 7.67 1.51
C THR A 41 9.73 6.70 1.87
N GLU A 42 10.96 7.02 1.48
CA GLU A 42 12.18 6.29 1.85
C GLU A 42 12.77 6.75 3.22
N GLY A 43 12.14 7.73 3.88
CA GLY A 43 12.51 8.22 5.20
C GLY A 43 13.46 9.43 5.21
N CYS A 44 13.70 10.05 4.06
CA CYS A 44 14.46 11.30 3.99
C CYS A 44 13.55 12.52 4.30
N ASP A 45 14.18 13.66 4.62
CA ASP A 45 13.47 14.93 4.74
C ASP A 45 13.09 15.48 3.35
N GLY A 46 12.01 16.23 3.26
CA GLY A 46 11.53 16.85 2.03
C GLY A 46 10.66 18.09 2.27
N ASN A 47 10.13 18.64 1.18
CA ASN A 47 9.36 19.88 1.20
C ASN A 47 7.86 19.64 1.25
N THR A 48 7.39 18.50 0.75
CA THR A 48 5.97 18.12 0.83
C THR A 48 5.60 17.84 2.28
N VAL A 49 4.50 18.38 2.74
CA VAL A 49 4.01 18.18 4.11
C VAL A 49 2.71 17.39 4.07
N LEU A 50 2.70 16.25 4.74
CA LEU A 50 1.50 15.50 5.05
C LEU A 50 1.11 15.76 6.50
N SER A 51 -0.16 16.08 6.77
CA SER A 51 -0.63 16.35 8.12
C SER A 51 -2.07 15.88 8.34
N ASP A 52 -2.41 15.60 9.58
CA ASP A 52 -3.78 15.32 10.00
C ASP A 52 -4.03 15.94 11.38
N GLU A 53 -5.20 16.57 11.55
CA GLU A 53 -5.58 17.28 12.78
C GLU A 53 -4.48 18.21 13.34
N GLY A 54 -3.68 18.81 12.45
CA GLY A 54 -2.59 19.73 12.84
C GLY A 54 -1.27 19.03 13.23
N VAL A 55 -1.21 17.71 13.14
CA VAL A 55 0.02 16.93 13.38
C VAL A 55 0.66 16.57 12.05
N THR A 56 1.97 16.81 11.91
CA THR A 56 2.73 16.36 10.73
C THR A 56 2.92 14.85 10.74
N LEU A 57 2.62 14.21 9.63
CA LEU A 57 2.73 12.77 9.42
C LEU A 57 3.96 12.44 8.58
N SER A 58 4.66 11.35 8.92
CA SER A 58 5.78 10.84 8.14
C SER A 58 5.29 10.16 6.87
N PHE A 59 5.80 10.54 5.70
CA PHE A 59 5.49 9.88 4.43
C PHE A 59 5.87 8.40 4.43
N SER A 60 7.00 8.03 5.02
CA SER A 60 7.45 6.63 5.08
C SER A 60 6.45 5.71 5.78
N LYS A 61 5.68 6.25 6.72
CA LYS A 61 4.64 5.49 7.44
C LYS A 61 3.26 5.63 6.79
N TYR A 62 2.88 6.85 6.44
CA TYR A 62 1.49 7.18 6.09
C TYR A 62 1.24 7.37 4.59
N ALA A 63 2.27 7.33 3.74
CA ALA A 63 2.10 7.45 2.30
C ALA A 63 2.81 6.33 1.53
N GLU A 64 2.32 6.06 0.35
CA GLU A 64 2.94 5.17 -0.62
C GLU A 64 2.78 5.74 -2.02
N ILE A 65 3.89 5.83 -2.77
CA ILE A 65 3.88 6.30 -4.14
C ILE A 65 3.89 5.11 -5.10
N ILE A 66 2.97 5.12 -6.08
CA ILE A 66 2.76 4.08 -7.08
C ILE A 66 3.00 4.68 -8.46
N THR A 67 4.11 4.30 -9.07
CA THR A 67 4.58 4.83 -10.35
C THR A 67 4.54 3.80 -11.47
N ASP A 68 4.48 2.51 -11.15
CA ASP A 68 4.45 1.41 -12.13
C ASP A 68 3.18 0.58 -11.91
N PHE A 69 2.27 0.67 -12.85
CA PHE A 69 1.01 -0.08 -12.84
C PHE A 69 1.09 -1.35 -13.67
N LEU A 70 1.99 -1.44 -14.66
CA LEU A 70 2.10 -2.60 -15.54
C LEU A 70 2.82 -3.77 -14.86
N SER A 71 3.75 -3.47 -13.98
CA SER A 71 4.50 -4.44 -13.18
C SER A 71 4.06 -4.43 -11.71
N PHE A 72 2.83 -3.99 -11.44
CA PHE A 72 2.34 -3.93 -10.06
C PHE A 72 2.25 -5.33 -9.46
N ASP A 73 2.96 -5.55 -8.36
CA ASP A 73 2.96 -6.81 -7.62
C ASP A 73 2.38 -6.57 -6.21
N ILE A 74 1.29 -7.25 -5.91
CA ILE A 74 0.66 -7.22 -4.58
C ILE A 74 1.52 -7.94 -3.52
N ASN A 75 2.37 -8.88 -3.95
CA ASN A 75 3.21 -9.70 -3.06
C ASN A 75 4.47 -8.96 -2.58
N ARG A 76 4.34 -7.69 -2.25
CA ARG A 76 5.43 -6.89 -1.68
C ARG A 76 5.85 -7.42 -0.33
N LYS A 77 7.15 -7.48 -0.10
CA LYS A 77 7.75 -8.06 1.11
C LYS A 77 7.18 -7.48 2.41
N GLU A 78 6.95 -6.17 2.44
CA GLU A 78 6.42 -5.46 3.60
C GLU A 78 5.00 -5.95 3.92
N LEU A 79 4.14 -6.06 2.91
CA LEU A 79 2.76 -6.54 3.06
C LEU A 79 2.73 -8.01 3.46
N LEU A 80 3.49 -8.87 2.78
CA LEU A 80 3.59 -10.29 3.14
C LEU A 80 4.08 -10.51 4.57
N THR A 81 5.01 -9.69 5.04
CA THR A 81 5.48 -9.76 6.44
C THR A 81 4.35 -9.44 7.41
N ARG A 82 3.52 -8.45 7.11
CA ARG A 82 2.34 -8.10 7.93
C ARG A 82 1.29 -9.20 7.91
N VAL A 83 1.00 -9.76 6.73
CA VAL A 83 0.07 -10.89 6.56
C VAL A 83 0.53 -12.08 7.39
N VAL A 84 1.81 -12.49 7.28
CA VAL A 84 2.36 -13.60 8.07
C VAL A 84 2.25 -13.33 9.57
N SER A 85 2.53 -12.09 10.00
CA SER A 85 2.40 -11.71 11.42
C SER A 85 0.95 -11.73 11.90
N ALA A 86 0.00 -11.32 11.06
CA ALA A 86 -1.43 -11.40 11.38
C ALA A 86 -1.89 -12.86 11.48
N LEU A 87 -1.48 -13.73 10.55
CA LEU A 87 -1.77 -15.16 10.59
C LEU A 87 -1.15 -15.85 11.81
N GLU A 88 0.08 -15.46 12.19
CA GLU A 88 0.70 -15.96 13.41
C GLU A 88 -0.10 -15.58 14.66
N LYS A 89 -0.53 -14.31 14.74
CA LYS A 89 -1.38 -13.83 15.83
C LYS A 89 -2.70 -14.59 15.88
N GLU A 90 -3.34 -14.82 14.73
CA GLU A 90 -4.60 -15.54 14.63
C GLU A 90 -4.45 -17.02 15.03
N ALA A 91 -3.31 -17.65 14.69
CA ALA A 91 -3.01 -19.02 15.12
C ALA A 91 -2.97 -19.17 16.65
N TYR A 92 -2.62 -18.12 17.38
CA TYR A 92 -2.62 -18.10 18.85
C TYR A 92 -3.85 -17.44 19.46
N SER A 93 -4.90 -17.16 18.67
CA SER A 93 -6.19 -16.71 19.18
C SER A 93 -6.87 -17.80 20.04
N GLU A 94 -7.83 -17.42 20.88
CA GLU A 94 -8.59 -18.37 21.69
C GLU A 94 -9.23 -19.48 20.86
N THR A 95 -9.69 -19.15 19.64
CA THR A 95 -10.37 -20.08 18.72
C THR A 95 -9.39 -21.13 18.17
N ASN A 96 -8.18 -20.72 17.79
CA ASN A 96 -7.24 -21.57 17.06
C ASN A 96 -6.14 -22.18 17.94
N PHE A 97 -6.01 -21.75 19.20
CA PHE A 97 -4.93 -22.14 20.08
C PHE A 97 -4.72 -23.65 20.19
N MET A 98 -5.79 -24.39 20.46
CA MET A 98 -5.71 -25.84 20.65
C MET A 98 -5.24 -26.53 19.36
N GLN A 99 -5.81 -26.19 18.23
CA GLN A 99 -5.42 -26.74 16.93
C GLN A 99 -3.96 -26.41 16.57
N THR A 100 -3.52 -25.19 16.90
CA THR A 100 -2.12 -24.79 16.74
C THR A 100 -1.19 -25.62 17.58
N GLN A 101 -1.52 -25.89 18.85
CA GLN A 101 -0.70 -26.72 19.74
C GLN A 101 -0.64 -28.18 19.22
N GLU A 102 -1.75 -28.74 18.79
CA GLU A 102 -1.81 -30.08 18.19
C GLU A 102 -0.93 -30.19 16.95
N LEU A 103 -0.95 -29.18 16.05
CA LEU A 103 -0.08 -29.13 14.88
C LEU A 103 1.39 -29.07 15.27
N LEU A 104 1.79 -28.20 16.19
CA LEU A 104 3.17 -28.08 16.63
C LEU A 104 3.69 -29.37 17.26
N SER A 105 2.89 -30.01 18.14
CA SER A 105 3.22 -31.30 18.74
C SER A 105 3.31 -32.43 17.70
N SER A 106 2.48 -32.39 16.66
CA SER A 106 2.55 -33.38 15.58
C SER A 106 3.84 -33.23 14.77
N VAL A 107 4.29 -31.99 14.51
CA VAL A 107 5.58 -31.74 13.83
C VAL A 107 6.75 -32.20 14.70
N GLU A 108 6.73 -31.95 16.02
CA GLU A 108 7.75 -32.42 16.97
C GLU A 108 7.84 -33.96 16.95
N SER A 109 6.71 -34.65 17.11
CA SER A 109 6.64 -36.12 17.07
C SER A 109 7.13 -36.71 15.74
N TYR A 110 6.87 -36.03 14.63
CA TYR A 110 7.37 -36.46 13.32
C TYR A 110 8.90 -36.33 13.22
N ILE A 111 9.47 -35.25 13.75
CA ILE A 111 10.93 -35.06 13.81
C ILE A 111 11.57 -36.16 14.68
N ASP A 112 10.99 -36.48 15.84
CA ASP A 112 11.46 -37.59 16.71
C ASP A 112 11.43 -38.91 15.96
N THR A 113 10.40 -39.18 15.15
CA THR A 113 10.30 -40.37 14.33
C THR A 113 11.43 -40.46 13.28
N LEU A 114 11.72 -39.33 12.61
CA LEU A 114 12.81 -39.25 11.63
C LEU A 114 14.19 -39.38 12.29
N ALA A 115 14.34 -38.92 13.52
CA ALA A 115 15.60 -38.94 14.26
C ALA A 115 15.94 -40.29 14.89
N PHE A 116 14.96 -41.20 14.99
CA PHE A 116 15.07 -42.44 15.77
C PHE A 116 16.25 -43.36 15.38
N GLU A 117 16.65 -43.40 14.11
CA GLU A 117 17.75 -44.26 13.63
C GLU A 117 19.14 -43.61 13.76
N TYR A 118 19.23 -42.38 14.21
CA TYR A 118 20.51 -41.69 14.35
C TYR A 118 21.25 -42.11 15.64
N PRO A 119 22.59 -42.14 15.65
CA PRO A 119 23.38 -42.61 16.79
C PRO A 119 23.46 -41.62 17.92
N CYS A 120 22.81 -40.45 17.83
CA CYS A 120 22.77 -39.42 18.83
C CYS A 120 21.36 -38.78 18.89
N ASP A 121 21.04 -38.18 20.03
CA ASP A 121 19.75 -37.48 20.21
C ASP A 121 19.67 -36.25 19.31
N ILE A 122 18.69 -36.24 18.39
CA ILE A 122 18.35 -35.12 17.56
C ILE A 122 16.98 -34.62 18.01
N VAL A 123 16.95 -33.45 18.63
CA VAL A 123 15.71 -32.87 19.14
C VAL A 123 15.49 -31.46 18.60
N PRO A 124 14.26 -31.09 18.27
CA PRO A 124 13.96 -29.71 17.89
C PRO A 124 14.17 -28.79 19.12
N THR A 125 14.75 -27.62 18.93
CA THR A 125 14.93 -26.66 20.02
C THR A 125 13.60 -25.99 20.38
N LYS A 126 12.89 -25.49 19.39
CA LYS A 126 11.54 -24.93 19.50
C LYS A 126 10.94 -24.74 18.11
N ILE A 127 9.73 -25.20 17.92
CA ILE A 127 8.97 -24.97 16.69
C ILE A 127 8.05 -23.78 16.91
N HIS A 128 8.10 -22.83 15.99
CA HIS A 128 7.26 -21.63 15.99
C HIS A 128 6.33 -21.62 14.78
N MET A 129 5.09 -21.17 14.97
CA MET A 129 4.12 -21.05 13.89
C MET A 129 4.63 -20.12 12.77
N SER A 130 5.33 -19.02 13.11
CA SER A 130 5.96 -18.14 12.11
C SER A 130 6.97 -18.85 11.21
N GLY A 131 7.70 -19.85 11.74
CA GLY A 131 8.60 -20.70 10.95
C GLY A 131 7.83 -21.55 9.95
N ILE A 132 6.73 -22.19 10.38
CA ILE A 132 5.86 -23.00 9.53
C ILE A 132 5.23 -22.12 8.42
N LEU A 133 4.64 -20.97 8.77
CA LEU A 133 4.03 -20.03 7.83
C LEU A 133 5.03 -19.53 6.77
N LYS A 134 6.25 -19.18 7.17
CA LYS A 134 7.32 -18.78 6.25
C LYS A 134 7.72 -19.94 5.30
N SER A 135 7.81 -21.16 5.82
CA SER A 135 8.17 -22.35 5.03
C SER A 135 7.04 -22.74 4.06
N ALA A 136 5.80 -22.45 4.38
CA ALA A 136 4.65 -22.67 3.49
C ALA A 136 4.66 -21.77 2.24
N GLY A 137 5.43 -20.67 2.26
CA GLY A 137 5.55 -19.78 1.10
C GLY A 137 4.24 -19.07 0.77
N ILE A 138 3.67 -18.34 1.76
CA ILE A 138 2.38 -17.66 1.63
C ILE A 138 2.47 -16.57 0.55
N LEU A 139 1.51 -16.58 -0.36
CA LEU A 139 1.32 -15.59 -1.41
C LEU A 139 -0.13 -15.08 -1.40
N ILE A 140 -0.29 -13.82 -1.75
CA ILE A 140 -1.59 -13.19 -1.98
C ILE A 140 -1.98 -13.48 -3.43
N GLN A 141 -3.16 -14.03 -3.64
CA GLN A 141 -3.74 -14.27 -4.96
C GLN A 141 -4.92 -13.33 -5.17
N CYS A 142 -4.91 -12.61 -6.29
CA CYS A 142 -6.03 -11.79 -6.75
C CYS A 142 -6.82 -12.54 -7.81
N ASP A 143 -8.13 -12.34 -7.86
CA ASP A 143 -9.00 -12.95 -8.86
C ASP A 143 -8.78 -12.30 -10.24
N SER A 144 -8.57 -10.99 -10.27
CA SER A 144 -8.28 -10.23 -11.49
C SER A 144 -6.78 -10.21 -11.80
N LYS A 145 -6.47 -10.14 -13.11
CA LYS A 145 -5.11 -9.87 -13.61
C LYS A 145 -4.94 -8.43 -14.08
N ASP A 146 -6.00 -7.62 -14.06
CA ASP A 146 -5.90 -6.21 -14.36
C ASP A 146 -5.13 -5.49 -13.25
N PRO A 147 -4.08 -4.72 -13.57
CA PRO A 147 -3.27 -4.05 -12.55
C PRO A 147 -4.06 -3.05 -11.69
N LEU A 148 -5.15 -2.46 -12.21
CA LEU A 148 -5.98 -1.53 -11.45
C LEU A 148 -6.83 -2.26 -10.40
N ASP A 149 -7.38 -3.43 -10.76
CA ASP A 149 -8.10 -4.28 -9.80
C ASP A 149 -7.14 -4.80 -8.73
N MET A 150 -5.94 -5.27 -9.13
CA MET A 150 -4.91 -5.68 -8.18
C MET A 150 -4.47 -4.55 -7.24
N LEU A 151 -4.46 -3.30 -7.72
CA LEU A 151 -4.19 -2.14 -6.89
C LEU A 151 -5.31 -1.90 -5.87
N LEU A 152 -6.58 -2.08 -6.24
CA LEU A 152 -7.70 -1.99 -5.31
C LEU A 152 -7.64 -3.09 -4.24
N ASP A 153 -7.39 -4.34 -4.63
CA ASP A 153 -7.17 -5.46 -3.69
C ASP A 153 -6.00 -5.17 -2.73
N TYR A 154 -4.93 -4.57 -3.25
CA TYR A 154 -3.79 -4.15 -2.44
C TYR A 154 -4.17 -3.05 -1.43
N MET A 155 -4.92 -2.03 -1.86
CA MET A 155 -5.39 -0.96 -0.99
C MET A 155 -6.29 -1.50 0.13
N GLU A 156 -7.18 -2.44 -0.21
CA GLU A 156 -8.05 -3.11 0.76
C GLU A 156 -7.23 -3.85 1.83
N LEU A 157 -6.28 -4.66 1.39
CA LEU A 157 -5.44 -5.43 2.32
C LEU A 157 -4.52 -4.54 3.16
N VAL A 158 -3.95 -3.48 2.57
CA VAL A 158 -3.12 -2.52 3.34
C VAL A 158 -3.96 -1.83 4.42
N ARG A 159 -5.23 -1.51 4.12
CA ARG A 159 -6.13 -0.86 5.08
C ARG A 159 -6.40 -1.71 6.32
N GLU A 160 -6.40 -3.05 6.23
CA GLU A 160 -6.50 -3.94 7.39
C GLU A 160 -5.39 -3.69 8.42
N PHE A 161 -4.23 -3.17 7.97
CA PHE A 161 -3.08 -2.90 8.83
C PHE A 161 -2.86 -1.41 9.10
N ASP A 162 -3.19 -0.54 8.13
CA ASP A 162 -2.94 0.90 8.16
C ASP A 162 -4.16 1.65 7.59
N HIS A 163 -5.16 1.93 8.42
CA HIS A 163 -6.39 2.61 8.00
C HIS A 163 -6.17 3.99 7.36
N ASP A 164 -5.08 4.66 7.71
CA ASP A 164 -4.78 6.04 7.30
C ASP A 164 -3.72 6.15 6.19
N LYS A 165 -3.44 5.06 5.46
CA LYS A 165 -2.47 5.06 4.38
C LYS A 165 -2.96 5.89 3.20
N LEU A 166 -2.15 6.86 2.76
CA LEU A 166 -2.35 7.66 1.55
C LEU A 166 -1.66 6.98 0.36
N PHE A 167 -2.41 6.64 -0.67
CA PHE A 167 -1.87 6.13 -1.92
C PHE A 167 -1.73 7.26 -2.93
N ILE A 168 -0.50 7.49 -3.40
CA ILE A 168 -0.19 8.52 -4.39
C ILE A 168 0.06 7.83 -5.71
N THR A 169 -0.87 7.96 -6.67
CA THR A 169 -0.73 7.37 -8.01
C THR A 169 -0.14 8.38 -8.97
N VAL A 170 0.76 7.94 -9.85
CA VAL A 170 1.45 8.80 -10.81
C VAL A 170 1.15 8.37 -12.23
N ASN A 171 0.58 9.29 -13.03
CA ASN A 171 0.23 9.06 -14.44
C ASN A 171 -0.72 7.87 -14.67
N LEU A 172 -1.63 7.60 -13.72
CA LEU A 172 -2.59 6.51 -13.83
C LEU A 172 -3.47 6.64 -15.07
N ARG A 173 -3.87 7.87 -15.40
CA ARG A 173 -4.70 8.18 -16.57
C ARG A 173 -4.00 7.97 -17.93
N SER A 174 -2.71 7.72 -17.94
CA SER A 174 -2.00 7.34 -19.16
C SER A 174 -2.26 5.88 -19.58
N TYR A 175 -2.78 5.06 -18.68
CA TYR A 175 -3.00 3.61 -18.90
C TYR A 175 -4.47 3.25 -19.09
N TYR A 176 -5.41 4.07 -18.59
CA TYR A 176 -6.83 3.75 -18.54
C TYR A 176 -7.67 4.87 -19.10
N ASN A 177 -8.81 4.52 -19.72
CA ASN A 177 -9.77 5.49 -20.22
C ASN A 177 -10.57 6.15 -19.09
N ASP A 178 -11.28 7.23 -19.41
CA ASP A 178 -12.02 8.04 -18.44
C ASP A 178 -13.11 7.26 -17.70
N GLU A 179 -13.78 6.31 -18.37
CA GLU A 179 -14.81 5.47 -17.74
C GLU A 179 -14.20 4.55 -16.66
N THR A 180 -13.06 3.94 -16.95
CA THR A 180 -12.34 3.07 -16.00
C THR A 180 -11.82 3.88 -14.81
N ILE A 181 -11.24 5.07 -15.06
CA ILE A 181 -10.77 5.95 -13.99
C ILE A 181 -11.92 6.44 -13.13
N LEU A 182 -13.08 6.78 -13.71
CA LEU A 182 -14.25 7.18 -12.95
C LEU A 182 -14.73 6.05 -12.01
N LYS A 183 -14.79 4.81 -12.50
CA LYS A 183 -15.12 3.63 -11.67
C LYS A 183 -14.11 3.42 -10.54
N PHE A 184 -12.82 3.57 -10.84
CA PHE A 184 -11.77 3.53 -9.82
C PHE A 184 -11.99 4.59 -8.75
N MET A 185 -12.24 5.85 -9.12
CA MET A 185 -12.53 6.94 -8.18
C MET A 185 -13.78 6.64 -7.33
N GLU A 186 -14.84 6.12 -7.95
CA GLU A 186 -16.07 5.73 -7.23
C GLU A 186 -15.80 4.63 -6.20
N THR A 187 -15.00 3.61 -6.56
CA THR A 187 -14.61 2.53 -5.65
C THR A 187 -13.75 3.06 -4.50
N VAL A 188 -12.76 3.91 -4.81
CA VAL A 188 -11.90 4.57 -3.82
C VAL A 188 -12.73 5.34 -2.79
N LEU A 189 -13.71 6.12 -3.25
CA LEU A 189 -14.58 6.92 -2.37
C LEU A 189 -15.57 6.05 -1.59
N ALA A 190 -16.12 5.01 -2.20
CA ALA A 190 -17.05 4.09 -1.55
C ALA A 190 -16.40 3.30 -0.41
N HIS A 191 -15.13 2.95 -0.57
CA HIS A 191 -14.36 2.20 0.43
C HIS A 191 -13.52 3.10 1.37
N ASP A 192 -13.62 4.42 1.26
CA ASP A 192 -12.84 5.37 2.08
C ASP A 192 -11.32 5.21 1.95
N TYR A 193 -10.84 4.85 0.75
CA TYR A 193 -9.40 4.85 0.50
C TYR A 193 -8.90 6.27 0.30
N LYS A 194 -7.76 6.59 0.90
CA LYS A 194 -7.10 7.89 0.73
C LYS A 194 -6.22 7.84 -0.51
N VAL A 195 -6.65 8.47 -1.59
CA VAL A 195 -5.93 8.51 -2.87
C VAL A 195 -5.67 9.94 -3.28
N PHE A 196 -4.45 10.20 -3.75
CA PHE A 196 -4.01 11.42 -4.38
C PHE A 196 -3.39 11.10 -5.74
N MET A 197 -3.90 11.70 -6.81
CA MET A 197 -3.41 11.46 -8.16
C MET A 197 -2.48 12.58 -8.59
N ILE A 198 -1.35 12.24 -9.22
CA ILE A 198 -0.41 13.19 -9.83
C ILE A 198 -0.28 12.82 -11.30
N GLU A 199 -0.65 13.74 -12.19
CA GLU A 199 -0.66 13.55 -13.64
C GLU A 199 0.26 14.58 -14.31
N ASN A 200 0.95 14.21 -15.39
CA ASN A 200 1.79 15.12 -16.16
C ASN A 200 1.09 15.69 -17.40
N LYS A 201 -0.18 15.39 -17.57
CA LYS A 201 -0.99 15.81 -18.69
C LYS A 201 -2.39 16.15 -18.23
N ASP A 202 -2.95 17.22 -18.78
CA ASP A 202 -4.33 17.58 -18.56
C ASP A 202 -5.27 16.68 -19.37
N TYR A 203 -6.27 16.12 -18.68
CA TYR A 203 -7.32 15.28 -19.23
C TYR A 203 -8.69 15.91 -18.92
N PRO A 204 -9.80 15.50 -19.54
CA PRO A 204 -11.13 15.97 -19.15
C PRO A 204 -11.39 15.74 -17.66
N VAL A 205 -11.97 16.73 -16.97
CA VAL A 205 -12.31 16.62 -15.54
C VAL A 205 -13.42 15.61 -15.33
N LEU A 206 -13.25 14.69 -14.38
CA LEU A 206 -14.24 13.66 -14.06
C LEU A 206 -15.17 14.08 -12.92
N ALA A 207 -16.37 13.50 -12.85
CA ALA A 207 -17.39 13.88 -11.88
C ALA A 207 -16.99 13.72 -10.40
N LYS A 208 -16.03 12.84 -10.10
CA LYS A 208 -15.52 12.57 -8.74
C LYS A 208 -14.12 13.12 -8.50
N GLU A 209 -13.67 14.03 -9.34
CA GLU A 209 -12.33 14.60 -9.31
C GLU A 209 -12.36 16.04 -8.78
N LYS A 210 -11.45 16.35 -7.87
CA LYS A 210 -11.09 17.71 -7.48
C LYS A 210 -9.69 18.01 -7.99
N ARG A 211 -9.61 18.76 -9.07
CA ARG A 211 -8.37 19.00 -9.79
C ARG A 211 -7.78 20.37 -9.46
N ARG A 212 -6.45 20.42 -9.50
CA ARG A 212 -5.64 21.62 -9.70
C ARG A 212 -4.61 21.37 -10.76
N THR A 213 -4.37 22.37 -11.58
CA THR A 213 -3.38 22.30 -12.66
C THR A 213 -2.31 23.36 -12.42
N VAL A 214 -1.06 22.95 -12.58
CA VAL A 214 0.10 23.84 -12.64
C VAL A 214 0.67 23.74 -14.06
N ASP A 215 0.61 24.84 -14.79
CA ASP A 215 1.04 24.91 -16.18
C ASP A 215 2.59 24.91 -16.35
N GLU A 216 3.06 25.07 -17.59
CA GLU A 216 4.49 25.16 -17.89
C GLU A 216 5.18 26.37 -17.28
N ASP A 217 4.44 27.48 -17.06
CA ASP A 217 4.93 28.73 -16.47
C ASP A 217 4.78 28.74 -14.94
N LEU A 218 4.38 27.61 -14.35
CA LEU A 218 4.12 27.41 -12.91
C LEU A 218 2.97 28.26 -12.36
N CYS A 219 2.00 28.62 -13.21
CA CYS A 219 0.75 29.23 -12.77
C CYS A 219 -0.24 28.13 -12.33
N GLU A 220 -0.87 28.34 -11.17
CA GLU A 220 -1.84 27.38 -10.60
C GLU A 220 -3.28 27.85 -10.88
N PHE A 221 -4.15 26.93 -11.31
CA PHE A 221 -5.60 27.17 -11.56
C PHE A 221 -6.42 25.89 -11.39
#